data_888675b3271360feb805c45154b9031e
#
_entry.id   888675b3271360feb805c45154b9031e
#
_cell.length_a   1.000
_cell.length_b   1.000
_cell.length_c   1.000
_cell.angle_alpha   90.00
_cell.angle_beta   90.00
_cell.angle_gamma   90.00
#
_symmetry.space_group_name_H-M   'P 1'
#
loop_
_entity.id
_entity.type
_entity.pdbx_description
1 polymer ?
#
loop_
_entity_poly.entity_id
_entity_poly.type
_entity_poly.pdbx_seq_one_letter_code
_entity_poly.pdbx_strand_id
1 'polypeptide(L)'
;MRISCLLACFCMLALFCACAAPEAALPEPPAAQVQSPEEPPAPVEPPVEPIIEEEPEPALLLSEPVWLLGRLTELYQADETQWAALADVLEAAKTLNADAQLEGLETVQFQGREYIPLAEAAQRLGLEWGEAPDGLRYLARRQTVGQIPEGWNVPVLMYHAVGDEIWGYSDLFVSEAGMEEQLRYLQENGYEPIWFSDLAHIEDYEKPVILTFDDGYDDNYTVLYPLLEKYQTKATIFVIGNAMGSQHKMTQEQVYELAASGLVSIQSHTYTHGNLSAMDEPALRQEMELSNAALAAATGQIPYVLCYPEGKYSHLTMDVAKDYYTFALRMDGWTYQTGMDP
;
A
#
# COMPACT_ATOMS: atom_id res chain seq x y z
N MET A 1 35.61 18.95 32.79
CA MET A 1 36.94 18.82 32.13
C MET A 1 36.72 19.03 30.65
N ARG A 2 37.21 20.17 30.15
CA ARG A 2 37.15 20.56 28.72
C ARG A 2 38.21 19.76 27.95
N ILE A 3 37.95 19.39 26.70
CA ILE A 3 38.92 19.47 25.63
C ILE A 3 38.13 19.61 24.29
N SER A 4 38.32 20.78 23.69
CA SER A 4 38.07 21.13 22.31
C SER A 4 39.27 20.74 21.44
N CYS A 5 39.09 20.66 20.15
CA CYS A 5 39.99 20.99 19.04
C CYS A 5 39.76 20.05 17.88
N LEU A 6 39.85 20.36 16.63
CA LEU A 6 40.04 21.59 15.83
C LEU A 6 39.82 21.21 14.34
N LEU A 7 39.36 22.14 13.57
CA LEU A 7 39.30 22.14 12.11
C LEU A 7 40.69 21.91 11.47
N ALA A 8 40.72 21.33 10.28
CA ALA A 8 41.71 21.69 9.26
C ALA A 8 41.16 21.50 7.84
N CYS A 9 40.98 22.60 7.20
CA CYS A 9 40.77 22.82 5.79
C CYS A 9 42.12 22.74 5.06
N PHE A 10 42.24 22.12 3.90
CA PHE A 10 43.34 22.32 2.97
C PHE A 10 42.84 22.36 1.53
N CYS A 11 42.80 23.59 1.00
CA CYS A 11 42.87 23.91 -0.42
C CYS A 11 44.30 23.77 -0.92
N MET A 12 44.52 23.18 -2.07
CA MET A 12 45.71 23.43 -2.89
C MET A 12 45.33 23.56 -4.35
N LEU A 13 45.47 24.80 -4.80
CA LEU A 13 45.67 25.22 -6.19
C LEU A 13 47.11 24.91 -6.60
N ALA A 14 47.33 24.43 -7.80
CA ALA A 14 48.62 24.55 -8.47
C ALA A 14 48.41 24.82 -9.96
N LEU A 15 48.71 26.06 -10.32
CA LEU A 15 49.10 26.51 -11.68
C LEU A 15 50.56 26.07 -11.94
N PHE A 16 50.85 25.74 -13.20
CA PHE A 16 52.17 26.02 -13.88
C PHE A 16 51.98 25.65 -15.35
N CYS A 17 52.04 26.57 -16.22
CA CYS A 17 53.08 27.39 -16.81
C CYS A 17 53.66 26.73 -18.09
N ALA A 18 53.57 27.50 -19.14
CA ALA A 18 54.02 27.24 -20.49
C ALA A 18 55.55 27.18 -20.62
N CYS A 19 56.06 26.43 -21.59
CA CYS A 19 57.34 26.72 -22.23
C CYS A 19 57.27 26.47 -23.73
N ALA A 20 57.71 27.46 -24.49
CA ALA A 20 57.77 27.52 -25.93
C ALA A 20 59.16 27.14 -26.45
N ALA A 21 59.16 26.72 -27.70
CA ALA A 21 60.16 26.82 -28.79
C ALA A 21 61.27 25.77 -28.89
N PRO A 22 61.93 25.60 -30.02
CA PRO A 22 61.97 26.46 -31.21
C PRO A 22 61.79 25.76 -32.58
N GLU A 23 61.57 26.58 -33.53
CA GLU A 23 61.56 26.56 -34.97
C GLU A 23 62.78 25.81 -35.64
N ALA A 24 62.47 24.98 -36.64
CA ALA A 24 63.49 24.54 -37.63
C ALA A 24 62.92 24.61 -39.04
N ALA A 25 63.72 25.14 -39.93
CA ALA A 25 63.45 25.65 -41.25
C ALA A 25 63.03 24.62 -42.29
N LEU A 26 62.26 25.08 -43.26
CA LEU A 26 61.78 24.42 -44.49
C LEU A 26 62.88 24.22 -45.53
N PRO A 27 62.77 23.23 -46.40
CA PRO A 27 63.30 23.29 -47.77
C PRO A 27 62.16 23.49 -48.79
N GLU A 28 62.47 24.30 -49.83
CA GLU A 28 61.62 24.66 -50.95
C GLU A 28 61.24 23.50 -51.89
N PRO A 29 60.09 23.63 -52.59
CA PRO A 29 59.53 22.57 -53.41
C PRO A 29 60.04 22.65 -54.88
N PRO A 30 60.06 21.48 -55.60
CA PRO A 30 60.26 21.55 -57.06
C PRO A 30 58.98 21.82 -57.83
N ALA A 31 59.16 22.40 -59.01
CA ALA A 31 58.21 23.06 -59.88
C ALA A 31 57.02 22.26 -60.32
N ALA A 32 55.90 22.93 -60.42
CA ALA A 32 54.59 22.49 -60.84
C ALA A 32 54.53 22.06 -62.33
N GLN A 33 53.87 20.90 -62.53
CA GLN A 33 53.25 20.65 -63.83
C GLN A 33 51.77 21.03 -63.74
N VAL A 34 51.40 21.90 -64.66
CA VAL A 34 49.99 22.35 -64.83
C VAL A 34 49.19 21.23 -65.46
N GLN A 35 48.25 20.67 -64.66
CA GLN A 35 47.20 19.88 -65.20
C GLN A 35 45.91 20.71 -65.25
N SER A 36 45.19 20.55 -66.35
CA SER A 36 43.90 21.20 -66.60
C SER A 36 42.88 20.95 -65.50
N PRO A 37 41.96 21.87 -65.23
CA PRO A 37 41.00 21.70 -64.17
C PRO A 37 39.96 20.59 -64.50
N GLU A 38 39.94 19.56 -63.69
CA GLU A 38 38.86 18.62 -63.62
C GLU A 38 37.61 19.31 -63.03
N GLU A 39 36.47 19.09 -63.66
CA GLU A 39 35.17 19.55 -63.24
C GLU A 39 34.84 19.04 -61.82
N PRO A 40 34.34 19.88 -60.89
CA PRO A 40 34.06 19.38 -59.55
C PRO A 40 32.93 18.32 -59.59
N PRO A 41 33.05 17.22 -58.80
CA PRO A 41 31.98 16.25 -58.70
C PRO A 41 30.70 16.88 -58.18
N ALA A 42 29.58 16.49 -58.76
CA ALA A 42 28.24 16.91 -58.33
C ALA A 42 28.07 16.73 -56.81
N PRO A 43 27.33 17.64 -56.14
CA PRO A 43 27.06 17.50 -54.72
C PRO A 43 26.41 16.16 -54.43
N VAL A 44 27.05 15.31 -53.63
CA VAL A 44 26.42 14.12 -53.09
C VAL A 44 25.39 14.62 -52.10
N GLU A 45 24.09 14.45 -52.43
CA GLU A 45 23.02 14.68 -51.47
C GLU A 45 23.28 13.79 -50.25
N PRO A 46 23.18 14.33 -49.00
CA PRO A 46 23.30 13.53 -47.81
C PRO A 46 22.25 12.43 -47.85
N PRO A 47 22.54 11.22 -47.32
CA PRO A 47 21.55 10.18 -47.24
C PRO A 47 20.31 10.71 -46.46
N VAL A 48 19.17 10.65 -47.12
CA VAL A 48 17.88 10.94 -46.47
C VAL A 48 17.73 9.90 -45.38
N GLU A 49 17.86 10.32 -44.12
CA GLU A 49 17.49 9.47 -43.00
C GLU A 49 16.03 9.04 -43.19
N PRO A 50 15.69 7.78 -43.01
CA PRO A 50 14.30 7.34 -43.12
C PRO A 50 13.49 8.19 -42.11
N ILE A 51 12.46 8.89 -42.63
CA ILE A 51 11.45 9.50 -41.79
C ILE A 51 10.80 8.33 -41.07
N ILE A 52 11.13 8.15 -39.79
CA ILE A 52 10.40 7.27 -38.91
C ILE A 52 9.05 7.98 -38.77
N GLU A 53 8.01 7.52 -39.49
CA GLU A 53 6.64 7.90 -39.19
C GLU A 53 6.39 7.44 -37.75
N GLU A 54 6.37 8.39 -36.81
CA GLU A 54 5.88 8.12 -35.47
C GLU A 54 4.44 7.63 -35.62
N GLU A 55 4.18 6.40 -35.18
CA GLU A 55 2.81 5.91 -35.10
C GLU A 55 2.00 6.93 -34.28
N PRO A 56 0.81 7.33 -34.74
CA PRO A 56 0.01 8.33 -34.04
C PRO A 56 -0.28 7.83 -32.62
N GLU A 57 -0.03 8.69 -31.63
CA GLU A 57 -0.39 8.38 -30.23
C GLU A 57 -1.85 7.92 -30.15
N PRO A 58 -2.16 6.86 -29.41
CA PRO A 58 -3.53 6.39 -29.26
C PRO A 58 -4.39 7.51 -28.64
N ALA A 59 -5.58 7.71 -29.17
CA ALA A 59 -6.54 8.67 -28.62
C ALA A 59 -7.18 8.08 -27.36
N LEU A 60 -6.54 8.27 -26.20
CA LEU A 60 -7.10 7.86 -24.91
C LEU A 60 -8.16 8.86 -24.44
N LEU A 61 -9.34 8.38 -24.11
CA LEU A 61 -10.43 9.19 -23.55
C LEU A 61 -10.52 8.95 -22.03
N LEU A 62 -10.71 10.01 -21.25
CA LEU A 62 -10.92 9.90 -19.80
C LEU A 62 -12.16 9.01 -19.54
N SER A 63 -12.00 8.04 -18.66
CA SER A 63 -13.02 7.10 -18.21
C SER A 63 -13.38 7.32 -16.75
N GLU A 64 -14.32 6.56 -16.21
CA GLU A 64 -14.63 6.59 -14.79
C GLU A 64 -13.40 6.13 -13.98
N PRO A 65 -13.07 6.82 -12.87
CA PRO A 65 -11.95 6.43 -12.03
C PRO A 65 -12.21 5.10 -11.30
N VAL A 66 -11.15 4.53 -10.75
CA VAL A 66 -11.20 3.28 -9.97
C VAL A 66 -10.45 3.47 -8.65
N TRP A 67 -10.90 2.81 -7.60
CA TRP A 67 -10.12 2.61 -6.39
C TRP A 67 -9.08 1.51 -6.66
N LEU A 68 -7.85 1.89 -6.96
CA LEU A 68 -6.73 0.96 -7.17
C LEU A 68 -5.91 0.87 -5.89
N LEU A 69 -5.99 -0.28 -5.21
CA LEU A 69 -5.25 -0.54 -3.96
C LEU A 69 -5.39 0.61 -2.94
N GLY A 70 -6.62 1.10 -2.75
CA GLY A 70 -6.97 2.15 -1.79
C GLY A 70 -6.79 3.59 -2.30
N ARG A 71 -6.33 3.78 -3.53
CA ARG A 71 -6.13 5.12 -4.13
C ARG A 71 -7.06 5.34 -5.30
N LEU A 72 -7.72 6.49 -5.33
CA LEU A 72 -8.54 6.87 -6.48
C LEU A 72 -7.64 7.18 -7.66
N THR A 73 -7.74 6.37 -8.71
CA THR A 73 -6.87 6.42 -9.89
C THR A 73 -7.69 6.78 -11.12
N GLU A 74 -7.25 7.78 -11.86
CA GLU A 74 -7.84 8.14 -13.15
C GLU A 74 -7.58 7.04 -14.17
N LEU A 75 -8.63 6.70 -14.93
CA LEU A 75 -8.54 5.75 -16.03
C LEU A 75 -8.77 6.44 -17.36
N TYR A 76 -8.15 5.88 -18.37
CA TYR A 76 -8.35 6.26 -19.75
C TYR A 76 -8.82 5.05 -20.55
N GLN A 77 -9.57 5.25 -21.61
CA GLN A 77 -10.10 4.19 -22.45
C GLN A 77 -9.73 4.42 -23.92
N ALA A 78 -9.24 3.37 -24.54
CA ALA A 78 -9.15 3.27 -25.99
C ALA A 78 -9.75 1.92 -26.40
N ASP A 79 -10.70 1.93 -27.32
CA ASP A 79 -11.49 0.76 -27.70
C ASP A 79 -12.14 0.09 -26.47
N GLU A 80 -11.90 -1.21 -26.27
CA GLU A 80 -12.41 -1.97 -25.11
C GLU A 80 -11.42 -2.01 -23.94
N THR A 81 -10.23 -1.41 -24.09
CA THR A 81 -9.14 -1.47 -23.09
C THR A 81 -9.16 -0.25 -22.18
N GLN A 82 -9.11 -0.50 -20.88
CA GLN A 82 -8.88 0.54 -19.86
C GLN A 82 -7.40 0.62 -19.54
N TRP A 83 -6.90 1.86 -19.49
CA TRP A 83 -5.49 2.20 -19.28
C TRP A 83 -5.34 3.01 -18.01
N ALA A 84 -4.32 2.69 -17.22
CA ALA A 84 -3.92 3.47 -16.06
C ALA A 84 -2.50 3.97 -16.23
N ALA A 85 -2.18 5.13 -15.67
CA ALA A 85 -0.82 5.64 -15.70
C ALA A 85 0.12 4.66 -14.97
N LEU A 86 1.20 4.27 -15.64
CA LEU A 86 2.18 3.30 -15.08
C LEU A 86 2.72 3.76 -13.73
N ALA A 87 2.98 5.07 -13.57
CA ALA A 87 3.49 5.63 -12.32
C ALA A 87 2.52 5.41 -11.15
N ASP A 88 1.21 5.57 -11.37
CA ASP A 88 0.19 5.39 -10.33
C ASP A 88 0.05 3.91 -9.95
N VAL A 89 0.11 3.02 -10.94
CA VAL A 89 0.06 1.57 -10.71
C VAL A 89 1.31 1.06 -10.01
N LEU A 90 2.50 1.56 -10.38
CA LEU A 90 3.76 1.22 -9.69
C LEU A 90 3.75 1.70 -8.23
N GLU A 91 3.27 2.91 -7.98
CA GLU A 91 3.16 3.43 -6.61
C GLU A 91 2.22 2.57 -5.76
N ALA A 92 1.06 2.20 -6.32
CA ALA A 92 0.13 1.30 -5.65
C ALA A 92 0.73 -0.11 -5.44
N ALA A 93 1.43 -0.67 -6.43
CA ALA A 93 2.04 -2.01 -6.35
C ALA A 93 3.16 -2.10 -5.28
N LYS A 94 3.86 -1.01 -4.99
CA LYS A 94 4.87 -0.97 -3.91
C LYS A 94 4.28 -1.31 -2.54
N THR A 95 3.04 -0.92 -2.26
CA THR A 95 2.36 -1.28 -1.00
C THR A 95 2.22 -2.78 -0.81
N LEU A 96 2.27 -3.55 -1.92
CA LEU A 96 2.22 -5.01 -1.94
C LEU A 96 3.60 -5.67 -2.08
N ASN A 97 4.69 -4.90 -2.19
CA ASN A 97 6.02 -5.38 -2.60
C ASN A 97 5.98 -6.16 -3.93
N ALA A 98 5.17 -5.72 -4.89
CA ALA A 98 4.84 -6.45 -6.11
C ALA A 98 5.12 -5.66 -7.40
N ASP A 99 5.84 -4.55 -7.33
CA ASP A 99 6.20 -3.69 -8.47
C ASP A 99 6.98 -4.44 -9.57
N ALA A 100 7.86 -5.38 -9.20
CA ALA A 100 8.57 -6.23 -10.15
C ALA A 100 7.64 -7.11 -11.02
N GLN A 101 6.41 -7.38 -10.59
CA GLN A 101 5.44 -8.16 -11.36
C GLN A 101 4.90 -7.41 -12.59
N LEU A 102 5.10 -6.09 -12.65
CA LEU A 102 4.68 -5.24 -13.76
C LEU A 102 5.74 -5.12 -14.87
N GLU A 103 6.93 -5.67 -14.68
CA GLU A 103 7.98 -5.65 -15.68
C GLU A 103 7.56 -6.34 -16.99
N GLY A 104 7.84 -5.70 -18.12
CA GLY A 104 7.55 -6.24 -19.46
C GLY A 104 6.05 -6.17 -19.87
N LEU A 105 5.23 -5.39 -19.18
CA LEU A 105 3.91 -5.00 -19.67
C LEU A 105 4.05 -4.11 -20.91
N GLU A 106 3.13 -4.26 -21.86
CA GLU A 106 3.02 -3.34 -22.99
C GLU A 106 2.64 -1.95 -22.46
N THR A 107 3.37 -0.92 -22.93
CA THR A 107 3.08 0.46 -22.55
C THR A 107 2.72 1.28 -23.78
N VAL A 108 1.85 2.27 -23.60
CA VAL A 108 1.56 3.29 -24.60
C VAL A 108 1.94 4.67 -24.05
N GLN A 109 2.44 5.52 -24.94
CA GLN A 109 2.72 6.93 -24.61
C GLN A 109 1.48 7.75 -24.92
N PHE A 110 1.06 8.58 -23.97
CA PHE A 110 -0.01 9.55 -24.18
C PHE A 110 0.25 10.80 -23.32
N GLN A 111 0.26 11.97 -23.96
CA GLN A 111 0.54 13.25 -23.30
C GLN A 111 1.83 13.26 -22.44
N GLY A 112 2.86 12.55 -22.91
CA GLY A 112 4.16 12.50 -22.22
C GLY A 112 4.20 11.61 -20.97
N ARG A 113 3.20 10.74 -20.78
CA ARG A 113 3.15 9.73 -19.72
C ARG A 113 3.00 8.34 -20.32
N GLU A 114 3.51 7.35 -19.58
CA GLU A 114 3.32 5.93 -19.90
C GLU A 114 2.06 5.39 -19.26
N TYR A 115 1.32 4.58 -20.00
CA TYR A 115 0.10 3.92 -19.55
C TYR A 115 0.20 2.42 -19.83
N ILE A 116 -0.42 1.62 -18.95
CA ILE A 116 -0.47 0.16 -19.05
C ILE A 116 -1.93 -0.32 -19.05
N PRO A 117 -2.20 -1.50 -19.66
CA PRO A 117 -3.53 -2.10 -19.62
C PRO A 117 -3.87 -2.50 -18.17
N LEU A 118 -4.92 -1.87 -17.61
CA LEU A 118 -5.28 -2.09 -16.20
C LEU A 118 -5.67 -3.53 -15.89
N ALA A 119 -6.38 -4.20 -16.79
CA ALA A 119 -6.81 -5.58 -16.59
C ALA A 119 -5.62 -6.55 -16.50
N GLU A 120 -4.58 -6.36 -17.33
CA GLU A 120 -3.37 -7.18 -17.27
C GLU A 120 -2.54 -6.88 -16.02
N ALA A 121 -2.40 -5.61 -15.66
CA ALA A 121 -1.76 -5.22 -14.41
C ALA A 121 -2.46 -5.83 -13.20
N ALA A 122 -3.79 -5.75 -13.13
CA ALA A 122 -4.59 -6.34 -12.07
C ALA A 122 -4.39 -7.86 -11.97
N GLN A 123 -4.38 -8.56 -13.11
CA GLN A 123 -4.13 -10.00 -13.15
C GLN A 123 -2.74 -10.35 -12.62
N ARG A 124 -1.69 -9.63 -13.03
CA ARG A 124 -0.32 -9.87 -12.56
C ARG A 124 -0.15 -9.60 -11.08
N LEU A 125 -0.82 -8.58 -10.58
CA LEU A 125 -0.80 -8.23 -9.15
C LEU A 125 -1.74 -9.11 -8.30
N GLY A 126 -2.53 -9.99 -8.92
CA GLY A 126 -3.50 -10.86 -8.23
C GLY A 126 -4.62 -10.08 -7.57
N LEU A 127 -5.10 -9.00 -8.23
CA LEU A 127 -6.18 -8.16 -7.73
C LEU A 127 -7.55 -8.66 -8.18
N GLU A 128 -8.53 -8.50 -7.31
CA GLU A 128 -9.94 -8.79 -7.57
C GLU A 128 -10.72 -7.49 -7.81
N TRP A 129 -11.64 -7.54 -8.78
CA TRP A 129 -12.59 -6.46 -9.03
C TRP A 129 -13.77 -6.52 -8.07
N GLY A 130 -14.24 -5.36 -7.65
CA GLY A 130 -15.50 -5.20 -6.94
C GLY A 130 -16.11 -3.82 -7.19
N GLU A 131 -17.24 -3.56 -6.54
CA GLU A 131 -17.94 -2.29 -6.56
C GLU A 131 -18.07 -1.75 -5.14
N ALA A 132 -17.61 -0.53 -4.91
CA ALA A 132 -17.66 0.15 -3.63
C ALA A 132 -19.05 0.77 -3.39
N PRO A 133 -19.42 1.08 -2.14
CA PRO A 133 -20.72 1.68 -1.82
C PRO A 133 -20.99 3.05 -2.48
N ASP A 134 -19.96 3.75 -2.94
CA ASP A 134 -20.05 4.98 -3.71
C ASP A 134 -20.36 4.77 -5.20
N GLY A 135 -20.47 3.50 -5.65
CA GLY A 135 -20.72 3.10 -7.01
C GLY A 135 -19.48 3.03 -7.91
N LEU A 136 -18.30 3.40 -7.40
CA LEU A 136 -17.05 3.23 -8.14
C LEU A 136 -16.55 1.78 -8.02
N ARG A 137 -15.89 1.31 -9.07
CA ARG A 137 -15.23 0.01 -9.00
C ARG A 137 -13.95 0.12 -8.16
N TYR A 138 -13.54 -1.00 -7.59
CA TYR A 138 -12.24 -1.11 -6.95
C TYR A 138 -11.45 -2.31 -7.48
N LEU A 139 -10.14 -2.26 -7.28
CA LEU A 139 -9.20 -3.35 -7.43
C LEU A 139 -8.46 -3.52 -6.11
N ALA A 140 -8.64 -4.66 -5.47
CA ALA A 140 -8.06 -4.96 -4.17
C ALA A 140 -7.50 -6.37 -4.11
N ARG A 141 -6.58 -6.61 -3.19
CA ARG A 141 -5.97 -7.93 -2.97
C ARG A 141 -6.73 -8.69 -1.90
N ARG A 142 -7.05 -9.95 -2.18
CA ARG A 142 -7.51 -10.89 -1.15
C ARG A 142 -6.30 -11.51 -0.46
N GLN A 143 -6.22 -11.34 0.85
CA GLN A 143 -5.21 -12.02 1.65
C GLN A 143 -5.69 -13.45 1.96
N THR A 144 -4.86 -14.42 1.62
CA THR A 144 -5.10 -15.82 1.99
C THR A 144 -4.23 -16.16 3.18
N VAL A 145 -4.83 -16.75 4.20
CA VAL A 145 -4.11 -17.27 5.36
C VAL A 145 -3.76 -18.73 5.08
N GLY A 146 -2.49 -19.09 5.24
CA GLY A 146 -2.02 -20.47 5.10
C GLY A 146 -2.57 -21.41 6.16
N GLN A 147 -2.12 -22.66 6.14
CA GLN A 147 -2.49 -23.62 7.19
C GLN A 147 -1.92 -23.17 8.54
N ILE A 148 -2.77 -23.11 9.55
CA ILE A 148 -2.39 -22.68 10.91
C ILE A 148 -1.97 -23.92 11.71
N PRO A 149 -0.75 -23.94 12.28
CA PRO A 149 -0.32 -25.01 13.19
C PRO A 149 -1.22 -25.09 14.43
N GLU A 150 -1.61 -26.31 14.84
CA GLU A 150 -2.49 -26.52 15.98
C GLU A 150 -1.76 -26.46 17.34
N GLY A 151 -2.50 -26.23 18.40
CA GLY A 151 -2.04 -26.38 19.79
C GLY A 151 -1.41 -25.15 20.42
N TRP A 152 -1.42 -24.01 19.75
CA TRP A 152 -0.97 -22.73 20.29
C TRP A 152 -2.09 -21.99 21.02
N ASN A 153 -1.75 -21.29 22.10
CA ASN A 153 -2.65 -20.38 22.79
C ASN A 153 -2.16 -18.95 22.61
N VAL A 154 -2.94 -18.13 21.89
CA VAL A 154 -2.60 -16.76 21.56
C VAL A 154 -3.54 -15.80 22.29
N PRO A 155 -3.02 -14.96 23.21
CA PRO A 155 -3.81 -13.88 23.78
C PRO A 155 -4.27 -12.92 22.70
N VAL A 156 -5.56 -12.55 22.73
CA VAL A 156 -6.14 -11.50 21.89
C VAL A 156 -6.65 -10.41 22.82
N LEU A 157 -6.03 -9.24 22.77
CA LEU A 157 -6.35 -8.10 23.63
C LEU A 157 -7.24 -7.13 22.87
N MET A 158 -8.41 -6.84 23.43
CA MET A 158 -9.43 -5.98 22.83
C MET A 158 -9.36 -4.57 23.44
N TYR A 159 -9.30 -3.58 22.58
CA TYR A 159 -9.34 -2.15 22.88
C TYR A 159 -10.32 -1.46 21.93
N HIS A 160 -10.54 -0.17 22.18
CA HIS A 160 -11.34 0.71 21.30
C HIS A 160 -10.62 2.05 21.11
N ALA A 161 -10.95 3.05 21.92
CA ALA A 161 -10.38 4.39 21.86
C ALA A 161 -9.09 4.50 22.69
N VAL A 162 -8.13 5.29 22.21
CA VAL A 162 -6.85 5.57 22.90
C VAL A 162 -6.65 7.07 22.99
N GLY A 163 -6.76 7.62 24.20
CA GLY A 163 -6.56 9.06 24.41
C GLY A 163 -7.08 9.53 25.76
N ASP A 164 -6.76 10.77 26.10
CA ASP A 164 -7.12 11.37 27.38
C ASP A 164 -8.45 12.15 27.32
N GLU A 165 -8.92 12.49 26.12
CA GLU A 165 -10.21 13.13 25.91
C GLU A 165 -11.32 12.08 25.76
N ILE A 166 -12.22 12.00 26.76
CA ILE A 166 -13.32 11.04 26.78
C ILE A 166 -14.57 11.71 26.23
N TRP A 167 -14.99 11.32 25.03
CA TRP A 167 -16.17 11.83 24.34
C TRP A 167 -17.31 10.79 24.24
N GLY A 168 -17.12 9.58 24.76
CA GLY A 168 -18.08 8.47 24.75
C GLY A 168 -18.16 7.73 26.09
N TYR A 169 -18.36 6.42 26.03
CA TYR A 169 -18.34 5.57 27.23
C TYR A 169 -16.91 5.43 27.76
N SER A 170 -16.64 5.86 28.99
CA SER A 170 -15.31 5.87 29.60
C SER A 170 -14.61 4.50 29.59
N ASP A 171 -15.39 3.43 29.68
CA ASP A 171 -14.87 2.06 29.74
C ASP A 171 -14.25 1.59 28.40
N LEU A 172 -14.49 2.32 27.31
CA LEU A 172 -13.90 2.06 26.00
C LEU A 172 -12.56 2.80 25.80
N PHE A 173 -12.16 3.67 26.75
CA PHE A 173 -10.96 4.49 26.60
C PHE A 173 -9.81 3.95 27.42
N VAL A 174 -8.64 3.91 26.79
CA VAL A 174 -7.35 3.77 27.46
C VAL A 174 -6.57 5.06 27.24
N SER A 175 -6.05 5.67 28.33
CA SER A 175 -5.25 6.89 28.20
C SER A 175 -3.99 6.64 27.36
N GLU A 176 -3.46 7.69 26.72
CA GLU A 176 -2.20 7.60 25.95
C GLU A 176 -1.08 7.00 26.79
N ALA A 177 -0.88 7.51 28.03
CA ALA A 177 0.14 7.00 28.94
C ALA A 177 -0.10 5.53 29.36
N GLY A 178 -1.37 5.13 29.54
CA GLY A 178 -1.74 3.75 29.84
C GLY A 178 -1.47 2.80 28.69
N MET A 179 -1.76 3.20 27.46
CA MET A 179 -1.46 2.42 26.26
C MET A 179 0.07 2.28 26.09
N GLU A 180 0.81 3.37 26.24
CA GLU A 180 2.28 3.34 26.15
C GLU A 180 2.89 2.42 27.20
N GLU A 181 2.39 2.42 28.44
CA GLU A 181 2.85 1.51 29.50
C GLU A 181 2.60 0.05 29.11
N GLN A 182 1.45 -0.27 28.53
CA GLN A 182 1.13 -1.64 28.09
C GLN A 182 2.01 -2.08 26.92
N LEU A 183 2.24 -1.23 25.91
CA LEU A 183 3.14 -1.55 24.79
C LEU A 183 4.59 -1.79 25.28
N ARG A 184 5.06 -0.95 26.19
CA ARG A 184 6.37 -1.12 26.82
C ARG A 184 6.45 -2.42 27.62
N TYR A 185 5.41 -2.75 28.39
CA TYR A 185 5.35 -4.02 29.14
C TYR A 185 5.44 -5.23 28.21
N LEU A 186 4.69 -5.22 27.09
CA LEU A 186 4.75 -6.31 26.10
C LEU A 186 6.17 -6.48 25.58
N GLN A 187 6.81 -5.38 25.16
CA GLN A 187 8.17 -5.40 24.63
C GLN A 187 9.20 -5.88 25.68
N GLU A 188 9.17 -5.33 26.92
CA GLU A 188 10.11 -5.69 27.99
C GLU A 188 9.96 -7.15 28.45
N ASN A 189 8.78 -7.75 28.26
CA ASN A 189 8.52 -9.14 28.63
C ASN A 189 8.59 -10.12 27.45
N GLY A 190 9.06 -9.64 26.28
CA GLY A 190 9.32 -10.46 25.11
C GLY A 190 8.04 -10.97 24.42
N TYR A 191 6.92 -10.25 24.55
CA TYR A 191 5.74 -10.51 23.74
C TYR A 191 5.96 -9.95 22.33
N GLU A 192 5.44 -10.67 21.35
CA GLU A 192 5.55 -10.37 19.95
C GLU A 192 4.17 -10.11 19.36
N PRO A 193 3.76 -8.84 19.19
CA PRO A 193 2.49 -8.51 18.58
C PRO A 193 2.45 -8.94 17.12
N ILE A 194 1.44 -9.72 16.75
CA ILE A 194 1.25 -10.33 15.43
C ILE A 194 -0.13 -10.00 14.86
N TRP A 195 -0.27 -10.16 13.54
CA TRP A 195 -1.58 -10.14 12.88
C TRP A 195 -2.18 -11.56 12.80
N PHE A 196 -3.47 -11.66 12.49
CA PHE A 196 -4.13 -12.95 12.25
C PHE A 196 -3.50 -13.74 11.09
N SER A 197 -2.97 -13.06 10.07
CA SER A 197 -2.24 -13.72 8.98
C SER A 197 -0.95 -14.38 9.43
N ASP A 198 -0.31 -13.86 10.45
CA ASP A 198 0.95 -14.40 10.97
C ASP A 198 0.75 -15.74 11.70
N LEU A 199 -0.50 -16.09 12.05
CA LEU A 199 -0.83 -17.37 12.66
C LEU A 199 -0.44 -18.58 11.80
N ALA A 200 -0.35 -18.42 10.49
CA ALA A 200 0.15 -19.46 9.59
C ALA A 200 1.65 -19.77 9.79
N HIS A 201 2.37 -18.87 10.45
CA HIS A 201 3.80 -18.95 10.76
C HIS A 201 4.06 -18.78 12.26
N ILE A 202 3.09 -19.19 13.09
CA ILE A 202 3.13 -18.95 14.55
C ILE A 202 4.35 -19.58 15.23
N GLU A 203 4.92 -20.62 14.63
CA GLU A 203 6.12 -21.29 15.11
C GLU A 203 7.38 -20.40 15.08
N ASP A 204 7.33 -19.29 14.33
CA ASP A 204 8.43 -18.31 14.26
C ASP A 204 8.42 -17.34 15.46
N TYR A 205 7.39 -17.38 16.32
CA TYR A 205 7.19 -16.46 17.45
C TYR A 205 7.29 -17.20 18.78
N GLU A 206 7.99 -16.60 19.77
CA GLU A 206 8.11 -17.19 21.11
C GLU A 206 6.89 -16.89 22.00
N LYS A 207 6.41 -15.64 21.97
CA LYS A 207 5.29 -15.17 22.79
C LYS A 207 4.32 -14.32 21.96
N PRO A 208 3.61 -14.92 20.99
CA PRO A 208 2.70 -14.16 20.14
C PRO A 208 1.54 -13.59 20.94
N VAL A 209 1.12 -12.37 20.60
CA VAL A 209 -0.07 -11.70 21.11
C VAL A 209 -0.73 -10.91 19.97
N ILE A 210 -2.04 -10.86 19.93
CA ILE A 210 -2.78 -10.05 18.95
C ILE A 210 -3.41 -8.87 19.70
N LEU A 211 -3.15 -7.66 19.20
CA LEU A 211 -3.77 -6.42 19.68
C LEU A 211 -4.88 -6.02 18.72
N THR A 212 -6.10 -5.85 19.23
CA THR A 212 -7.27 -5.45 18.43
C THR A 212 -7.87 -4.16 18.95
N PHE A 213 -8.30 -3.30 18.02
CA PHE A 213 -8.96 -2.03 18.32
C PHE A 213 -10.25 -1.96 17.50
N ASP A 214 -11.38 -1.83 18.18
CA ASP A 214 -12.68 -1.86 17.54
C ASP A 214 -13.17 -0.46 17.15
N ASP A 215 -14.14 -0.39 16.25
CA ASP A 215 -14.88 0.79 15.80
C ASP A 215 -14.15 1.76 14.86
N GLY A 216 -12.84 1.72 14.73
CA GLY A 216 -12.08 2.61 13.84
C GLY A 216 -12.13 4.09 14.25
N TYR A 217 -11.92 4.37 15.53
CA TYR A 217 -11.90 5.74 16.06
C TYR A 217 -10.71 6.56 15.52
N ASP A 218 -10.87 7.88 15.41
CA ASP A 218 -9.86 8.80 14.89
C ASP A 218 -8.62 8.91 15.80
N ASP A 219 -8.75 8.63 17.08
CA ASP A 219 -7.64 8.52 18.03
C ASP A 219 -6.74 7.30 17.76
N ASN A 220 -7.24 6.28 17.08
CA ASN A 220 -6.40 5.17 16.62
C ASN A 220 -5.36 5.62 15.57
N TYR A 221 -5.65 6.67 14.81
CA TYR A 221 -4.68 7.29 13.92
C TYR A 221 -3.85 8.35 14.64
N THR A 222 -4.48 9.24 15.41
CA THR A 222 -3.81 10.43 15.96
C THR A 222 -2.99 10.16 17.21
N VAL A 223 -3.34 9.14 18.00
CA VAL A 223 -2.70 8.80 19.29
C VAL A 223 -2.08 7.41 19.26
N LEU A 224 -2.84 6.37 18.88
CA LEU A 224 -2.33 5.00 18.90
C LEU A 224 -1.24 4.78 17.87
N TYR A 225 -1.42 5.20 16.62
CA TYR A 225 -0.47 4.90 15.55
C TYR A 225 0.95 5.43 15.82
N PRO A 226 1.17 6.66 16.31
CA PRO A 226 2.49 7.11 16.73
C PRO A 226 3.15 6.21 17.80
N LEU A 227 2.35 5.62 18.71
CA LEU A 227 2.86 4.67 19.68
C LEU A 227 3.23 3.33 19.03
N LEU A 228 2.41 2.84 18.09
CA LEU A 228 2.74 1.63 17.33
C LEU A 228 4.04 1.80 16.52
N GLU A 229 4.24 2.97 15.90
CA GLU A 229 5.50 3.29 15.22
C GLU A 229 6.68 3.31 16.20
N LYS A 230 6.53 3.97 17.35
CA LYS A 230 7.58 4.07 18.38
C LYS A 230 8.04 2.71 18.87
N TYR A 231 7.13 1.78 19.08
CA TYR A 231 7.41 0.44 19.60
C TYR A 231 7.53 -0.63 18.50
N GLN A 232 7.38 -0.24 17.21
CA GLN A 232 7.37 -1.16 16.06
C GLN A 232 6.40 -2.33 16.28
N THR A 233 5.18 -2.01 16.74
CA THR A 233 4.18 -2.94 17.21
C THR A 233 3.08 -3.12 16.17
N LYS A 234 2.77 -4.37 15.82
CA LYS A 234 1.63 -4.71 14.96
C LYS A 234 0.32 -4.62 15.72
N ALA A 235 -0.74 -4.14 15.06
CA ALA A 235 -2.10 -4.10 15.57
C ALA A 235 -3.13 -4.43 14.47
N THR A 236 -4.32 -4.86 14.87
CA THR A 236 -5.48 -5.02 13.99
C THR A 236 -6.54 -4.00 14.40
N ILE A 237 -7.05 -3.22 13.45
CA ILE A 237 -8.14 -2.27 13.70
C ILE A 237 -9.38 -2.72 12.92
N PHE A 238 -10.48 -2.92 13.64
CA PHE A 238 -11.78 -3.28 13.07
C PHE A 238 -12.58 -2.01 12.78
N VAL A 239 -12.79 -1.73 11.51
CA VAL A 239 -13.41 -0.48 11.04
C VAL A 239 -14.85 -0.73 10.63
N ILE A 240 -15.76 0.13 11.08
CA ILE A 240 -17.17 0.17 10.67
C ILE A 240 -17.22 0.81 9.28
N GLY A 241 -17.64 0.05 8.27
CA GLY A 241 -17.52 0.44 6.86
C GLY A 241 -18.19 1.76 6.49
N ASN A 242 -19.41 2.03 6.98
CA ASN A 242 -20.14 3.27 6.68
C ASN A 242 -19.82 4.43 7.62
N ALA A 243 -18.99 4.20 8.63
CA ALA A 243 -18.69 5.23 9.64
C ALA A 243 -17.42 6.05 9.29
N MET A 244 -16.63 5.62 8.32
CA MET A 244 -15.42 6.36 7.90
C MET A 244 -15.75 7.81 7.57
N GLY A 245 -14.96 8.75 8.13
CA GLY A 245 -15.14 10.19 7.97
C GLY A 245 -16.28 10.80 8.79
N SER A 246 -17.02 10.02 9.57
CA SER A 246 -17.98 10.56 10.53
C SER A 246 -17.29 11.08 11.80
N GLN A 247 -18.06 11.71 12.70
CA GLN A 247 -17.50 12.26 13.94
C GLN A 247 -16.79 11.19 14.77
N HIS A 248 -15.59 11.49 15.25
CA HIS A 248 -14.71 10.61 16.01
C HIS A 248 -14.34 9.28 15.29
N LYS A 249 -14.42 9.26 13.97
CA LYS A 249 -13.99 8.11 13.17
C LYS A 249 -12.89 8.51 12.17
N MET A 250 -11.98 7.61 11.92
CA MET A 250 -10.94 7.81 10.93
C MET A 250 -11.54 8.13 9.56
N THR A 251 -10.89 9.02 8.84
CA THR A 251 -11.20 9.25 7.42
C THR A 251 -10.70 8.08 6.57
N GLN A 252 -11.20 7.96 5.35
CA GLN A 252 -10.72 6.95 4.41
C GLN A 252 -9.21 7.08 4.14
N GLU A 253 -8.69 8.31 4.05
CA GLU A 253 -7.26 8.59 3.89
C GLU A 253 -6.43 8.04 5.06
N GLN A 254 -6.88 8.30 6.31
CA GLN A 254 -6.22 7.78 7.51
C GLN A 254 -6.24 6.25 7.56
N VAL A 255 -7.35 5.63 7.18
CA VAL A 255 -7.48 4.17 7.07
C VAL A 255 -6.50 3.61 6.03
N TYR A 256 -6.36 4.29 4.88
CA TYR A 256 -5.38 3.94 3.86
C TYR A 256 -3.93 4.02 4.38
N GLU A 257 -3.57 5.13 5.02
CA GLU A 257 -2.21 5.33 5.55
C GLU A 257 -1.85 4.27 6.59
N LEU A 258 -2.78 3.92 7.48
CA LEU A 258 -2.59 2.84 8.44
C LEU A 258 -2.38 1.49 7.76
N ALA A 259 -3.21 1.14 6.78
CA ALA A 259 -3.08 -0.11 6.03
C ALA A 259 -1.76 -0.20 5.26
N ALA A 260 -1.25 0.94 4.76
CA ALA A 260 0.02 1.02 4.03
C ALA A 260 1.25 1.04 4.94
N SER A 261 1.09 1.27 6.25
CA SER A 261 2.19 1.43 7.22
C SER A 261 3.02 0.16 7.46
N GLY A 262 2.45 -1.01 7.20
CA GLY A 262 3.05 -2.28 7.57
C GLY A 262 2.95 -2.64 9.07
N LEU A 263 2.28 -1.79 9.87
CA LEU A 263 2.05 -2.02 11.30
C LEU A 263 0.58 -2.30 11.63
N VAL A 264 -0.35 -1.85 10.79
CA VAL A 264 -1.78 -1.96 11.06
C VAL A 264 -2.48 -2.82 10.00
N SER A 265 -3.21 -3.83 10.46
CA SER A 265 -4.13 -4.63 9.65
C SER A 265 -5.54 -4.09 9.81
N ILE A 266 -6.12 -3.53 8.75
CA ILE A 266 -7.51 -3.01 8.76
C ILE A 266 -8.45 -4.16 8.42
N GLN A 267 -9.43 -4.40 9.31
CA GLN A 267 -10.35 -5.52 9.21
C GLN A 267 -11.80 -5.10 9.45
N SER A 268 -12.76 -6.01 9.22
CA SER A 268 -14.18 -5.69 9.22
C SER A 268 -14.80 -5.62 10.62
N HIS A 269 -15.51 -4.51 10.91
CA HIS A 269 -16.44 -4.40 12.03
C HIS A 269 -17.88 -4.23 11.53
N THR A 270 -18.22 -4.94 10.45
CA THR A 270 -19.46 -4.83 9.66
C THR A 270 -19.64 -3.47 8.98
N TYR A 271 -20.70 -3.33 8.20
CA TYR A 271 -20.96 -2.07 7.50
C TYR A 271 -21.60 -1.02 8.39
N THR A 272 -22.63 -1.42 9.18
CA THR A 272 -23.43 -0.48 9.99
C THR A 272 -23.25 -0.61 11.49
N HIS A 273 -22.42 -1.54 11.98
CA HIS A 273 -22.33 -1.91 13.39
C HIS A 273 -23.67 -2.44 13.95
N GLY A 274 -24.45 -3.13 13.11
CA GLY A 274 -25.76 -3.64 13.49
C GLY A 274 -25.71 -4.90 14.35
N ASN A 275 -26.83 -5.21 15.05
CA ASN A 275 -26.95 -6.45 15.80
C ASN A 275 -27.13 -7.65 14.85
N LEU A 276 -26.06 -8.33 14.53
CA LEU A 276 -26.06 -9.45 13.57
C LEU A 276 -26.93 -10.64 14.03
N SER A 277 -27.13 -10.84 15.34
CA SER A 277 -27.94 -11.93 15.86
C SER A 277 -29.43 -11.78 15.53
N ALA A 278 -29.88 -10.59 15.18
CA ALA A 278 -31.26 -10.26 14.85
C ALA A 278 -31.53 -10.14 13.35
N MET A 279 -30.51 -10.32 12.51
CA MET A 279 -30.62 -10.18 11.05
C MET A 279 -30.96 -11.53 10.39
N ASP A 280 -31.69 -11.45 9.28
CA ASP A 280 -31.87 -12.58 8.37
C ASP A 280 -30.65 -12.74 7.43
N GLU A 281 -30.59 -13.83 6.68
CA GLU A 281 -29.47 -14.13 5.81
C GLU A 281 -29.20 -13.05 4.76
N PRO A 282 -30.18 -12.49 4.02
CA PRO A 282 -29.93 -11.39 3.09
C PRO A 282 -29.32 -10.16 3.74
N ALA A 283 -29.79 -9.77 4.93
CA ALA A 283 -29.24 -8.63 5.67
C ALA A 283 -27.81 -8.90 6.17
N LEU A 284 -27.52 -10.11 6.65
CA LEU A 284 -26.17 -10.51 7.03
C LEU A 284 -25.19 -10.45 5.86
N ARG A 285 -25.58 -10.99 4.70
CA ARG A 285 -24.77 -10.94 3.49
C ARG A 285 -24.50 -9.49 3.07
N GLN A 286 -25.53 -8.65 3.08
CA GLN A 286 -25.39 -7.24 2.74
C GLN A 286 -24.42 -6.50 3.68
N GLU A 287 -24.50 -6.73 5.01
CA GLU A 287 -23.57 -6.16 5.98
C GLU A 287 -22.11 -6.53 5.69
N MET A 288 -21.86 -7.80 5.37
CA MET A 288 -20.51 -8.30 5.11
C MET A 288 -19.97 -7.84 3.74
N GLU A 289 -20.80 -7.89 2.71
CA GLU A 289 -20.45 -7.46 1.35
C GLU A 289 -20.13 -5.96 1.30
N LEU A 290 -21.01 -5.11 1.86
CA LEU A 290 -20.80 -3.67 1.88
C LEU A 290 -19.61 -3.27 2.74
N SER A 291 -19.37 -3.95 3.90
CA SER A 291 -18.19 -3.71 4.71
C SER A 291 -16.92 -4.06 3.95
N ASN A 292 -16.86 -5.24 3.34
CA ASN A 292 -15.72 -5.67 2.57
C ASN A 292 -15.45 -4.74 1.38
N ALA A 293 -16.50 -4.32 0.67
CA ALA A 293 -16.38 -3.41 -0.44
C ALA A 293 -15.86 -2.01 -0.02
N ALA A 294 -16.39 -1.45 1.07
CA ALA A 294 -15.95 -0.16 1.60
C ALA A 294 -14.46 -0.21 2.02
N LEU A 295 -14.07 -1.25 2.75
CA LEU A 295 -12.70 -1.39 3.25
C LEU A 295 -11.72 -1.77 2.14
N ALA A 296 -12.14 -2.60 1.17
CA ALA A 296 -11.33 -2.90 0.00
C ALA A 296 -11.04 -1.66 -0.85
N ALA A 297 -12.05 -0.81 -1.05
CA ALA A 297 -11.87 0.47 -1.74
C ALA A 297 -10.94 1.42 -0.96
N ALA A 298 -11.04 1.44 0.38
CA ALA A 298 -10.23 2.31 1.23
C ALA A 298 -8.78 1.85 1.38
N THR A 299 -8.53 0.54 1.44
CA THR A 299 -7.20 0.00 1.80
C THR A 299 -6.49 -0.73 0.67
N GLY A 300 -7.23 -1.12 -0.37
CA GLY A 300 -6.73 -2.04 -1.39
C GLY A 300 -6.62 -3.50 -0.93
N GLN A 301 -7.15 -3.82 0.25
CA GLN A 301 -7.13 -5.17 0.82
C GLN A 301 -8.55 -5.60 1.20
N ILE A 302 -8.95 -6.78 0.75
CA ILE A 302 -10.24 -7.37 1.14
C ILE A 302 -10.09 -7.94 2.56
N PRO A 303 -10.92 -7.52 3.53
CA PRO A 303 -10.86 -8.04 4.89
C PRO A 303 -11.03 -9.55 4.94
N TYR A 304 -10.32 -10.19 5.86
CA TYR A 304 -10.38 -11.63 6.09
C TYR A 304 -10.67 -11.99 7.56
N VAL A 305 -10.86 -10.95 8.41
CA VAL A 305 -11.25 -11.09 9.81
C VAL A 305 -12.48 -10.22 10.07
N LEU A 306 -13.47 -10.77 10.75
CA LEU A 306 -14.65 -10.07 11.24
C LEU A 306 -14.60 -9.95 12.76
N CYS A 307 -14.88 -8.79 13.32
CA CYS A 307 -15.24 -8.65 14.74
C CYS A 307 -16.76 -8.42 14.85
N TYR A 308 -17.46 -9.30 15.58
CA TYR A 308 -18.92 -9.18 15.77
C TYR A 308 -19.25 -7.97 16.64
N PRO A 309 -20.04 -6.97 16.16
CA PRO A 309 -20.45 -5.83 16.95
C PRO A 309 -21.08 -6.25 18.29
N GLU A 310 -20.59 -5.67 19.38
CA GLU A 310 -21.03 -5.99 20.76
C GLU A 310 -20.97 -7.50 21.11
N GLY A 311 -20.22 -8.29 20.35
CA GLY A 311 -20.18 -9.75 20.49
C GLY A 311 -21.51 -10.45 20.17
N LYS A 312 -22.43 -9.79 19.44
CA LYS A 312 -23.78 -10.33 19.11
C LYS A 312 -23.77 -11.09 17.80
N TYR A 313 -23.91 -12.39 17.86
CA TYR A 313 -23.99 -13.29 16.72
C TYR A 313 -25.01 -14.42 16.94
N SER A 314 -25.35 -15.13 15.90
CA SER A 314 -26.19 -16.35 15.91
C SER A 314 -25.50 -17.46 15.12
N HIS A 315 -26.03 -18.68 15.14
CA HIS A 315 -25.54 -19.75 14.26
C HIS A 315 -25.61 -19.34 12.78
N LEU A 316 -26.70 -18.69 12.38
CA LEU A 316 -26.85 -18.19 11.01
C LEU A 316 -25.77 -17.14 10.69
N THR A 317 -25.45 -16.24 11.64
CA THR A 317 -24.37 -15.27 11.49
C THR A 317 -23.02 -15.95 11.23
N MET A 318 -22.70 -16.98 12.02
CA MET A 318 -21.45 -17.75 11.87
C MET A 318 -21.40 -18.48 10.52
N ASP A 319 -22.51 -19.10 10.10
CA ASP A 319 -22.56 -19.81 8.82
C ASP A 319 -22.37 -18.87 7.63
N VAL A 320 -22.99 -17.67 7.65
CA VAL A 320 -22.82 -16.67 6.61
C VAL A 320 -21.41 -16.07 6.64
N ALA A 321 -20.84 -15.80 7.82
CA ALA A 321 -19.52 -15.20 7.95
C ALA A 321 -18.41 -16.05 7.30
N LYS A 322 -18.54 -17.38 7.30
CA LYS A 322 -17.58 -18.31 6.68
C LYS A 322 -17.44 -18.14 5.18
N ASP A 323 -18.43 -17.56 4.49
CA ASP A 323 -18.36 -17.26 3.07
C ASP A 323 -17.45 -16.05 2.77
N TYR A 324 -17.17 -15.20 3.76
CA TYR A 324 -16.48 -13.92 3.59
C TYR A 324 -15.16 -13.82 4.36
N TYR A 325 -15.06 -14.46 5.53
CA TYR A 325 -13.94 -14.27 6.46
C TYR A 325 -13.30 -15.60 6.87
N THR A 326 -12.01 -15.56 7.09
CA THR A 326 -11.23 -16.69 7.64
C THR A 326 -11.39 -16.77 9.15
N PHE A 327 -11.51 -15.63 9.83
CA PHE A 327 -11.67 -15.52 11.26
C PHE A 327 -12.86 -14.64 11.62
N ALA A 328 -13.53 -14.96 12.74
CA ALA A 328 -14.55 -14.12 13.32
C ALA A 328 -14.39 -14.06 14.85
N LEU A 329 -14.34 -12.84 15.40
CA LEU A 329 -14.07 -12.59 16.80
C LEU A 329 -15.34 -12.29 17.59
N ARG A 330 -15.39 -12.84 18.82
CA ARG A 330 -16.41 -12.59 19.82
C ARG A 330 -15.80 -12.06 21.12
N MET A 331 -16.59 -11.43 21.99
CA MET A 331 -16.12 -10.79 23.23
C MET A 331 -16.02 -11.73 24.44
N ASP A 332 -16.50 -12.95 24.37
CA ASP A 332 -16.64 -13.89 25.50
C ASP A 332 -15.52 -14.95 25.55
N GLY A 333 -14.42 -14.67 24.87
CA GLY A 333 -13.28 -15.58 24.78
C GLY A 333 -12.24 -15.36 25.86
N TRP A 334 -11.26 -16.26 25.87
CA TRP A 334 -10.05 -16.17 26.68
C TRP A 334 -8.85 -15.91 25.77
N THR A 335 -8.16 -16.97 25.38
CA THR A 335 -7.11 -16.96 24.38
C THR A 335 -7.60 -17.69 23.15
N TYR A 336 -7.19 -17.27 21.96
CA TYR A 336 -7.44 -18.06 20.76
C TYR A 336 -6.54 -19.30 20.80
N GLN A 337 -7.15 -20.47 20.73
CA GLN A 337 -6.43 -21.72 20.61
C GLN A 337 -6.45 -22.16 19.15
N THR A 338 -5.27 -22.27 18.52
CA THR A 338 -5.17 -22.70 17.14
C THR A 338 -5.65 -24.16 16.97
N GLY A 339 -6.36 -24.43 15.87
CA GLY A 339 -7.05 -25.72 15.67
C GLY A 339 -8.51 -25.74 16.14
N MET A 340 -8.99 -24.69 16.83
CA MET A 340 -10.43 -24.49 17.04
C MET A 340 -11.05 -23.87 15.77
N ASP A 341 -12.38 -24.00 15.64
CA ASP A 341 -13.13 -23.32 14.55
C ASP A 341 -12.91 -21.80 14.69
N PRO A 342 -12.26 -21.15 13.72
CA PRO A 342 -11.82 -19.76 13.80
C PRO A 342 -12.94 -18.73 13.66
#